data_49fa8761d0bfc48ad4ce6070bea695b2
#
_entry.id   49fa8761d0bfc48ad4ce6070bea695b2
#
_cell.length_a   1.000
_cell.length_b   1.000
_cell.length_c   1.000
_cell.angle_alpha   90.00
_cell.angle_beta   90.00
_cell.angle_gamma   90.00
#
_symmetry.space_group_name_H-M   'P 1'
#
loop_
_entity.id
_entity.type
_entity.pdbx_description
1 polymer ?
#
loop_
_entity_poly.entity_id
_entity_poly.type
_entity_poly.pdbx_seq_one_letter_code
_entity_poly.pdbx_strand_id
1 'polypeptide(L)'
;MRNRDLRPAVKANPTIQQAFERFQKYNRLKNLSQGSLDFYAAKGRSFFRFLGDTEQPIHTITEETVEDYIFYMEDQQLHDTTINTNLRMVRAFLYWCMEKGYLEQFSIKLVRADDPIKEPYTTDELQRLLKEPDCKTCSFAEYRNWVIVNFLLGTGCRASTLLNLQIGDLDLSAGTVFFRHMKARNQQIVPLSKALVKIMEEYLEHRTSDPTAPLFVSEYGNQMTLNSLGNAVWNYNHSRGVDKTSMHLFRHTYAKLYIQAGGDPFRLQKLLGHADLTMTRRYVALYADDLRANYDALNPLEQLTRINRHGDKIKMGKGEGK
;
A
#
# COMPACT_ATOMS: atom_id res chain seq x y z
N MET A 1 -23.87 -55.31 -34.54
CA MET A 1 -23.96 -53.92 -33.99
C MET A 1 -22.96 -53.79 -32.87
N ARG A 2 -21.86 -53.05 -33.09
CA ARG A 2 -20.86 -52.81 -32.03
C ARG A 2 -21.36 -51.67 -31.13
N ASN A 3 -21.62 -51.97 -29.88
CA ASN A 3 -21.88 -50.96 -28.84
C ASN A 3 -20.63 -50.06 -28.76
N ARG A 4 -20.71 -48.81 -29.23
CA ARG A 4 -19.75 -47.81 -28.94
C ARG A 4 -19.97 -47.32 -27.49
N ASP A 5 -19.06 -47.71 -26.61
CA ASP A 5 -19.00 -47.22 -25.24
C ASP A 5 -18.74 -45.71 -25.28
N LEU A 6 -19.79 -44.92 -25.15
CA LEU A 6 -19.77 -43.47 -25.10
C LEU A 6 -19.39 -42.95 -23.68
N ARG A 7 -18.36 -43.52 -23.06
CA ARG A 7 -17.80 -42.90 -21.87
C ARG A 7 -17.11 -41.63 -22.29
N PRO A 8 -17.43 -40.44 -21.67
CA PRO A 8 -16.68 -39.26 -21.93
C PRO A 8 -15.22 -39.55 -21.58
N ALA A 9 -14.30 -39.24 -22.52
CA ALA A 9 -12.88 -39.38 -22.28
C ALA A 9 -12.55 -38.67 -20.95
N VAL A 10 -12.06 -39.44 -19.97
CA VAL A 10 -11.55 -38.88 -18.71
C VAL A 10 -10.47 -37.90 -19.13
N LYS A 11 -10.73 -36.59 -18.95
CA LYS A 11 -9.73 -35.57 -19.19
C LYS A 11 -8.55 -35.93 -18.30
N ALA A 12 -7.43 -36.34 -18.90
CA ALA A 12 -6.22 -36.64 -18.17
C ALA A 12 -5.92 -35.42 -17.25
N ASN A 13 -5.81 -35.66 -15.96
CA ASN A 13 -5.45 -34.60 -15.02
C ASN A 13 -4.12 -34.00 -15.44
N PRO A 14 -4.01 -32.68 -15.52
CA PRO A 14 -2.75 -32.02 -15.90
C PRO A 14 -1.68 -32.33 -14.88
N THR A 15 -0.41 -32.27 -15.29
CA THR A 15 0.70 -32.24 -14.34
C THR A 15 0.68 -30.94 -13.53
N ILE A 16 1.39 -30.91 -12.39
CA ILE A 16 1.52 -29.69 -11.55
C ILE A 16 2.03 -28.54 -12.39
N GLN A 17 3.07 -28.76 -13.21
CA GLN A 17 3.62 -27.77 -14.11
C GLN A 17 2.57 -27.24 -15.12
N GLN A 18 1.86 -28.14 -15.79
CA GLN A 18 0.81 -27.79 -16.77
C GLN A 18 -0.35 -27.03 -16.12
N ALA A 19 -0.75 -27.44 -14.91
CA ALA A 19 -1.80 -26.75 -14.15
C ALA A 19 -1.36 -25.32 -13.79
N PHE A 20 -0.12 -25.12 -13.38
CA PHE A 20 0.40 -23.81 -13.06
C PHE A 20 0.54 -22.88 -14.27
N GLU A 21 0.97 -23.40 -15.41
CA GLU A 21 0.99 -22.64 -16.68
C GLU A 21 -0.42 -22.19 -17.11
N ARG A 22 -1.42 -23.06 -16.95
CA ARG A 22 -2.84 -22.72 -17.20
C ARG A 22 -3.32 -21.64 -16.21
N PHE A 23 -2.95 -21.75 -14.94
CA PHE A 23 -3.25 -20.74 -13.92
C PHE A 23 -2.61 -19.40 -14.26
N GLN A 24 -1.35 -19.37 -14.69
CA GLN A 24 -0.69 -18.14 -15.12
C GLN A 24 -1.37 -17.52 -16.36
N LYS A 25 -1.74 -18.34 -17.34
CA LYS A 25 -2.50 -17.90 -18.51
C LYS A 25 -3.86 -17.31 -18.12
N TYR A 26 -4.58 -17.95 -17.21
CA TYR A 26 -5.84 -17.47 -16.66
C TYR A 26 -5.68 -16.11 -15.96
N ASN A 27 -4.62 -15.93 -15.18
CA ASN A 27 -4.34 -14.66 -14.50
C ASN A 27 -4.01 -13.53 -15.49
N ARG A 28 -3.35 -13.83 -16.62
CA ARG A 28 -3.16 -12.87 -17.73
C ARG A 28 -4.49 -12.50 -18.37
N LEU A 29 -5.38 -13.46 -18.62
CA LEU A 29 -6.73 -13.19 -19.15
C LEU A 29 -7.57 -12.34 -18.20
N LYS A 30 -7.40 -12.48 -16.88
CA LYS A 30 -7.99 -11.61 -15.86
C LYS A 30 -7.33 -10.22 -15.79
N ASN A 31 -6.36 -9.96 -16.67
CA ASN A 31 -5.65 -8.69 -16.72
C ASN A 31 -5.01 -8.30 -15.36
N LEU A 32 -4.40 -9.28 -14.66
CA LEU A 32 -3.62 -8.97 -13.47
C LEU A 32 -2.41 -8.10 -13.84
N SER A 33 -1.97 -7.27 -12.86
CA SER A 33 -0.76 -6.45 -13.06
C SER A 33 0.48 -7.32 -13.24
N GLN A 34 1.48 -6.82 -13.98
CA GLN A 34 2.74 -7.54 -14.19
C GLN A 34 3.38 -7.93 -12.85
N GLY A 35 3.40 -7.03 -11.87
CA GLY A 35 3.91 -7.35 -10.51
C GLY A 35 3.17 -8.50 -9.81
N SER A 36 1.87 -8.70 -10.07
CA SER A 36 1.12 -9.85 -9.55
C SER A 36 1.52 -11.14 -10.28
N LEU A 37 1.72 -11.07 -11.60
CA LEU A 37 2.17 -12.22 -12.39
C LEU A 37 3.58 -12.64 -11.97
N ASP A 38 4.49 -11.70 -11.78
CA ASP A 38 5.86 -11.94 -11.32
C ASP A 38 5.88 -12.53 -9.90
N PHE A 39 4.98 -12.04 -9.03
CA PHE A 39 4.80 -12.58 -7.68
C PHE A 39 4.39 -14.06 -7.74
N TYR A 40 3.37 -14.42 -8.54
CA TYR A 40 2.96 -15.81 -8.70
C TYR A 40 4.08 -16.69 -9.26
N ALA A 41 4.81 -16.19 -10.26
CA ALA A 41 5.93 -16.91 -10.85
C ALA A 41 7.07 -17.15 -9.84
N ALA A 42 7.44 -16.11 -9.07
CA ALA A 42 8.51 -16.20 -8.09
C ALA A 42 8.16 -17.14 -6.93
N LYS A 43 6.94 -17.03 -6.38
CA LYS A 43 6.48 -17.87 -5.28
C LYS A 43 6.17 -19.30 -5.73
N GLY A 44 5.71 -19.47 -6.97
CA GLY A 44 5.55 -20.80 -7.61
C GLY A 44 6.87 -21.58 -7.64
N ARG A 45 7.98 -20.92 -8.02
CA ARG A 45 9.29 -21.58 -8.01
C ARG A 45 9.70 -22.08 -6.61
N SER A 46 9.34 -21.37 -5.52
CA SER A 46 9.61 -21.82 -4.17
C SER A 46 8.84 -23.10 -3.82
N PHE A 47 7.55 -23.13 -4.15
CA PHE A 47 6.70 -24.29 -3.95
C PHE A 47 7.15 -25.50 -4.78
N PHE A 48 7.50 -25.29 -6.04
CA PHE A 48 7.98 -26.35 -6.93
C PHE A 48 9.34 -26.92 -6.50
N ARG A 49 10.22 -26.09 -5.92
CA ARG A 49 11.48 -26.58 -5.34
C ARG A 49 11.22 -27.53 -4.16
N PHE A 50 10.21 -27.24 -3.36
CA PHE A 50 9.78 -28.14 -2.28
C PHE A 50 9.22 -29.46 -2.84
N LEU A 51 8.33 -29.40 -3.82
CA LEU A 51 7.72 -30.59 -4.42
C LEU A 51 8.73 -31.50 -5.16
N GLY A 52 9.81 -30.92 -5.66
CA GLY A 52 10.84 -31.64 -6.43
C GLY A 52 10.37 -32.01 -7.84
N ASP A 53 9.48 -32.97 -7.97
CA ASP A 53 8.92 -33.42 -9.25
C ASP A 53 7.60 -32.70 -9.56
N THR A 54 7.57 -31.86 -10.59
CA THR A 54 6.40 -31.12 -11.06
C THR A 54 5.66 -31.78 -12.22
N GLU A 55 6.19 -32.90 -12.74
CA GLU A 55 5.54 -33.68 -13.79
C GLU A 55 4.50 -34.67 -13.22
N GLN A 56 4.42 -34.79 -11.90
CA GLN A 56 3.35 -35.55 -11.23
C GLN A 56 1.98 -34.94 -11.54
N PRO A 57 0.91 -35.76 -11.59
CA PRO A 57 -0.45 -35.25 -11.74
C PRO A 57 -0.83 -34.31 -10.58
N ILE A 58 -1.52 -33.21 -10.89
CA ILE A 58 -1.90 -32.20 -9.86
C ILE A 58 -2.74 -32.78 -8.72
N HIS A 59 -3.52 -33.82 -8.96
CA HIS A 59 -4.36 -34.45 -7.93
C HIS A 59 -3.57 -35.18 -6.83
N THR A 60 -2.25 -35.34 -6.96
CA THR A 60 -1.40 -35.88 -5.91
C THR A 60 -1.14 -34.88 -4.77
N ILE A 61 -1.43 -33.59 -4.99
CA ILE A 61 -1.32 -32.57 -3.94
C ILE A 61 -2.53 -32.67 -3.01
N THR A 62 -2.25 -32.82 -1.73
CA THR A 62 -3.24 -32.97 -0.65
C THR A 62 -3.10 -31.82 0.37
N GLU A 63 -3.99 -31.78 1.37
CA GLU A 63 -3.83 -30.88 2.52
C GLU A 63 -2.50 -31.14 3.24
N GLU A 64 -2.14 -32.42 3.45
CA GLU A 64 -0.85 -32.84 4.06
C GLU A 64 0.36 -32.27 3.29
N THR A 65 0.33 -32.31 1.95
CA THR A 65 1.39 -31.71 1.13
C THR A 65 1.58 -30.21 1.44
N VAL A 66 0.50 -29.49 1.75
CA VAL A 66 0.58 -28.06 2.11
C VAL A 66 1.10 -27.88 3.53
N GLU A 67 0.75 -28.77 4.47
CA GLU A 67 1.27 -28.78 5.82
C GLU A 67 2.78 -29.07 5.82
N ASP A 68 3.23 -30.07 5.05
CA ASP A 68 4.65 -30.38 4.84
C ASP A 68 5.42 -29.18 4.26
N TYR A 69 4.78 -28.42 3.35
CA TYR A 69 5.41 -27.19 2.84
C TYR A 69 5.55 -26.11 3.91
N ILE A 70 4.61 -26.01 4.86
CA ILE A 70 4.75 -25.10 6.00
C ILE A 70 5.95 -25.51 6.86
N PHE A 71 6.06 -26.78 7.26
CA PHE A 71 7.20 -27.30 8.03
C PHE A 71 8.53 -27.10 7.28
N TYR A 72 8.54 -27.36 5.97
CA TYR A 72 9.73 -27.10 5.15
C TYR A 72 10.19 -25.63 5.20
N MET A 73 9.25 -24.68 5.23
CA MET A 73 9.57 -23.26 5.35
C MET A 73 10.00 -22.86 6.77
N GLU A 74 9.43 -23.49 7.80
CA GLU A 74 9.81 -23.30 9.20
C GLU A 74 11.23 -23.81 9.44
N ASP A 75 11.61 -24.97 8.91
CA ASP A 75 12.96 -25.52 8.98
C ASP A 75 14.01 -24.60 8.34
N GLN A 76 13.60 -23.81 7.33
CA GLN A 76 14.45 -22.76 6.75
C GLN A 76 14.44 -21.46 7.58
N GLN A 77 13.83 -21.45 8.76
CA GLN A 77 13.75 -20.29 9.66
C GLN A 77 13.12 -19.05 9.02
N LEU A 78 12.15 -19.25 8.10
CA LEU A 78 11.42 -18.14 7.52
C LEU A 78 10.43 -17.56 8.52
N HIS A 79 10.33 -16.23 8.56
CA HIS A 79 9.31 -15.56 9.36
C HIS A 79 7.89 -15.91 8.90
N ASP A 80 6.92 -16.02 9.84
CA ASP A 80 5.52 -16.34 9.60
C ASP A 80 4.88 -15.48 8.51
N THR A 81 5.22 -14.18 8.47
CA THR A 81 4.76 -13.26 7.40
C THR A 81 5.26 -13.66 6.02
N THR A 82 6.47 -14.24 5.94
CA THR A 82 7.05 -14.77 4.69
C THR A 82 6.38 -16.08 4.32
N ILE A 83 6.19 -16.98 5.29
CA ILE A 83 5.43 -18.23 5.13
C ILE A 83 4.04 -17.91 4.59
N ASN A 84 3.30 -17.01 5.23
CA ASN A 84 1.97 -16.59 4.80
C ASN A 84 1.97 -15.96 3.40
N THR A 85 3.02 -15.27 3.02
CA THR A 85 3.17 -14.71 1.67
C THR A 85 3.28 -15.82 0.61
N ASN A 86 4.04 -16.87 0.90
CA ASN A 86 4.12 -18.06 0.03
C ASN A 86 2.80 -18.82 0.02
N LEU A 87 2.17 -19.05 1.17
CA LEU A 87 0.89 -19.73 1.27
C LEU A 87 -0.25 -19.00 0.53
N ARG A 88 -0.26 -17.68 0.49
CA ARG A 88 -1.26 -16.92 -0.31
C ARG A 88 -1.16 -17.25 -1.79
N MET A 89 0.04 -17.46 -2.31
CA MET A 89 0.21 -17.91 -3.70
C MET A 89 -0.28 -19.34 -3.87
N VAL A 90 0.19 -20.28 -3.02
CA VAL A 90 -0.21 -21.69 -3.08
C VAL A 90 -1.73 -21.81 -2.98
N ARG A 91 -2.35 -21.12 -2.02
CA ARG A 91 -3.81 -21.07 -1.85
C ARG A 91 -4.53 -20.58 -3.10
N ALA A 92 -4.05 -19.50 -3.72
CA ALA A 92 -4.67 -18.97 -4.94
C ALA A 92 -4.57 -19.96 -6.10
N PHE A 93 -3.46 -20.66 -6.25
CA PHE A 93 -3.24 -21.66 -7.27
C PHE A 93 -4.08 -22.93 -7.04
N LEU A 94 -4.00 -23.50 -5.84
CA LEU A 94 -4.71 -24.75 -5.54
C LEU A 94 -6.23 -24.55 -5.49
N TYR A 95 -6.73 -23.43 -4.99
CA TYR A 95 -8.18 -23.13 -5.04
C TYR A 95 -8.67 -22.96 -6.49
N TRP A 96 -7.85 -22.37 -7.36
CA TRP A 96 -8.16 -22.35 -8.80
C TRP A 96 -8.19 -23.76 -9.38
N CYS A 97 -7.27 -24.64 -8.98
CA CYS A 97 -7.26 -26.05 -9.41
C CYS A 97 -8.50 -26.80 -8.92
N MET A 98 -8.93 -26.58 -7.67
CA MET A 98 -10.17 -27.12 -7.09
C MET A 98 -11.41 -26.63 -7.85
N GLU A 99 -11.48 -25.32 -8.18
CA GLU A 99 -12.56 -24.75 -9.01
C GLU A 99 -12.63 -25.38 -10.40
N LYS A 100 -11.49 -25.78 -10.98
CA LYS A 100 -11.42 -26.47 -12.27
C LYS A 100 -11.66 -27.97 -12.20
N GLY A 101 -11.86 -28.52 -11.00
CA GLY A 101 -12.04 -29.94 -10.79
C GLY A 101 -10.77 -30.78 -11.00
N TYR A 102 -9.57 -30.15 -10.89
CA TYR A 102 -8.29 -30.85 -10.96
C TYR A 102 -7.85 -31.44 -9.63
N LEU A 103 -8.39 -30.93 -8.52
CA LEU A 103 -8.13 -31.34 -7.15
C LEU A 103 -9.44 -31.54 -6.38
N GLU A 104 -9.42 -32.41 -5.38
CA GLU A 104 -10.43 -32.45 -4.35
C GLU A 104 -10.39 -31.18 -3.49
N GLN A 105 -11.53 -30.82 -2.91
CA GLN A 105 -11.61 -29.61 -2.09
C GLN A 105 -11.05 -29.85 -0.69
N PHE A 106 -10.10 -29.01 -0.28
CA PHE A 106 -9.61 -28.91 1.09
C PHE A 106 -9.32 -27.45 1.45
N SER A 107 -9.15 -27.18 2.75
CA SER A 107 -8.95 -25.82 3.25
C SER A 107 -7.48 -25.55 3.54
N ILE A 108 -6.96 -24.41 3.04
CA ILE A 108 -5.60 -23.98 3.31
C ILE A 108 -5.65 -22.82 4.31
N LYS A 109 -5.24 -23.07 5.54
CA LYS A 109 -5.17 -22.06 6.60
C LYS A 109 -3.81 -21.35 6.54
N LEU A 110 -3.82 -20.05 6.86
CA LEU A 110 -2.58 -19.30 7.05
C LEU A 110 -2.06 -19.53 8.47
N VAL A 111 -0.75 -19.49 8.63
CA VAL A 111 -0.10 -19.54 9.93
C VAL A 111 -0.45 -18.28 10.73
N ARG A 112 -0.64 -18.41 12.03
CA ARG A 112 -0.86 -17.25 12.89
C ARG A 112 0.43 -16.44 12.93
N ALA A 113 0.39 -15.25 12.35
CA ALA A 113 1.54 -14.36 12.32
C ALA A 113 1.24 -13.09 13.12
N ASP A 114 2.17 -12.68 13.92
CA ASP A 114 2.17 -11.34 14.48
C ASP A 114 2.45 -10.35 13.35
N ASP A 115 1.59 -9.34 13.21
CA ASP A 115 1.78 -8.24 12.26
C ASP A 115 2.16 -6.98 13.07
N PRO A 116 3.43 -6.87 13.49
CA PRO A 116 3.87 -5.74 14.30
C PRO A 116 3.70 -4.47 13.49
N ILE A 117 3.04 -3.50 14.11
CA ILE A 117 2.86 -2.19 13.52
C ILE A 117 4.25 -1.54 13.47
N LYS A 118 4.73 -1.32 12.23
CA LYS A 118 5.98 -0.58 12.05
C LYS A 118 5.82 0.81 12.64
N GLU A 119 6.65 1.13 13.60
CA GLU A 119 6.64 2.42 14.27
C GLU A 119 6.86 3.56 13.26
N PRO A 120 5.93 4.52 13.15
CA PRO A 120 6.10 5.66 12.25
C PRO A 120 7.34 6.50 12.60
N TYR A 121 7.73 7.40 11.71
CA TYR A 121 8.80 8.37 12.02
C TYR A 121 8.39 9.23 13.23
N THR A 122 9.36 9.49 14.11
CA THR A 122 9.22 10.44 15.21
C THR A 122 9.35 11.88 14.70
N THR A 123 8.92 12.85 15.50
CA THR A 123 9.05 14.28 15.17
C THR A 123 10.51 14.67 14.94
N ASP A 124 11.42 14.17 15.78
CA ASP A 124 12.84 14.44 15.68
C ASP A 124 13.47 13.85 14.39
N GLU A 125 13.11 12.59 14.05
CA GLU A 125 13.51 12.00 12.77
C GLU A 125 13.01 12.80 11.59
N LEU A 126 11.74 13.25 11.62
CA LEU A 126 11.17 14.09 10.57
C LEU A 126 11.87 15.45 10.45
N GLN A 127 12.18 16.10 11.57
CA GLN A 127 12.92 17.37 11.54
C GLN A 127 14.27 17.24 10.84
N ARG A 128 14.98 16.12 11.09
CA ARG A 128 16.25 15.84 10.41
C ARG A 128 16.06 15.55 8.92
N LEU A 129 15.06 14.76 8.56
CA LEU A 129 14.77 14.39 7.17
C LEU A 129 14.26 15.57 6.33
N LEU A 130 13.47 16.47 6.92
CA LEU A 130 12.87 17.62 6.24
C LEU A 130 13.79 18.85 6.21
N LYS A 131 14.92 18.80 6.92
CA LYS A 131 15.90 19.89 6.85
C LYS A 131 16.41 20.03 5.42
N GLU A 132 16.21 21.21 4.85
CA GLU A 132 16.64 21.53 3.50
C GLU A 132 18.17 21.41 3.37
N PRO A 133 18.68 20.76 2.31
CA PRO A 133 20.11 20.74 2.04
C PRO A 133 20.61 22.13 1.59
N ASP A 134 21.88 22.41 1.83
CA ASP A 134 22.49 23.65 1.33
C ASP A 134 22.63 23.59 -0.20
N CYS A 135 21.75 24.29 -0.91
CA CYS A 135 21.72 24.32 -2.37
C CYS A 135 23.01 24.80 -3.03
N LYS A 136 23.93 25.44 -2.27
CA LYS A 136 25.24 25.85 -2.80
C LYS A 136 26.26 24.71 -2.87
N THR A 137 26.05 23.66 -2.06
CA THR A 137 27.04 22.61 -1.90
C THR A 137 26.45 21.20 -2.13
N CYS A 138 25.13 21.03 -2.08
CA CYS A 138 24.48 19.73 -2.25
C CYS A 138 24.55 19.26 -3.71
N SER A 139 24.53 17.93 -3.90
CA SER A 139 24.35 17.34 -5.22
C SER A 139 22.88 17.36 -5.64
N PHE A 140 22.62 17.30 -6.97
CA PHE A 140 21.25 17.11 -7.48
C PHE A 140 20.58 15.88 -6.87
N ALA A 141 21.32 14.80 -6.68
CA ALA A 141 20.78 13.57 -6.06
C ALA A 141 20.31 13.81 -4.62
N GLU A 142 21.06 14.56 -3.82
CA GLU A 142 20.69 14.91 -2.45
C GLU A 142 19.46 15.83 -2.43
N TYR A 143 19.45 16.88 -3.25
CA TYR A 143 18.32 17.80 -3.36
C TYR A 143 17.04 17.07 -3.82
N ARG A 144 17.13 16.28 -4.89
CA ARG A 144 16.03 15.44 -5.36
C ARG A 144 15.51 14.51 -4.26
N ASN A 145 16.40 13.86 -3.50
CA ASN A 145 16.00 12.93 -2.44
C ASN A 145 15.27 13.66 -1.31
N TRP A 146 15.68 14.86 -0.97
CA TRP A 146 14.96 15.74 -0.06
C TRP A 146 13.57 16.08 -0.58
N VAL A 147 13.43 16.45 -1.85
CA VAL A 147 12.12 16.69 -2.48
C VAL A 147 11.25 15.44 -2.46
N ILE A 148 11.81 14.27 -2.77
CA ILE A 148 11.11 12.98 -2.71
C ILE A 148 10.56 12.72 -1.31
N VAL A 149 11.34 12.91 -0.27
CA VAL A 149 10.93 12.71 1.14
C VAL A 149 9.80 13.66 1.50
N ASN A 150 9.92 14.96 1.14
CA ASN A 150 8.85 15.93 1.34
C ASN A 150 7.58 15.55 0.58
N PHE A 151 7.69 15.08 -0.66
CA PHE A 151 6.56 14.65 -1.46
C PHE A 151 5.87 13.41 -0.88
N LEU A 152 6.65 12.40 -0.46
CA LEU A 152 6.13 11.20 0.18
C LEU A 152 5.40 11.52 1.49
N LEU A 153 5.97 12.39 2.32
CA LEU A 153 5.35 12.80 3.57
C LEU A 153 4.15 13.72 3.35
N GLY A 154 4.21 14.62 2.37
CA GLY A 154 3.14 15.60 2.10
C GLY A 154 1.91 15.03 1.40
N THR A 155 2.06 13.89 0.70
CA THR A 155 0.95 13.25 -0.04
C THR A 155 0.56 11.87 0.48
N GLY A 156 1.45 11.20 1.20
CA GLY A 156 1.28 9.80 1.60
C GLY A 156 1.19 8.82 0.43
N CYS A 157 1.60 9.19 -0.79
CA CYS A 157 1.48 8.36 -1.97
C CYS A 157 2.35 7.09 -1.87
N ARG A 158 2.04 6.08 -2.69
CA ARG A 158 2.87 4.86 -2.79
C ARG A 158 4.10 5.14 -3.65
N ALA A 159 5.20 4.43 -3.38
CA ALA A 159 6.43 4.51 -4.16
C ALA A 159 6.21 4.29 -5.67
N SER A 160 5.38 3.32 -6.04
CA SER A 160 5.02 3.08 -7.44
C SER A 160 4.22 4.23 -8.06
N THR A 161 3.38 4.92 -7.29
CA THR A 161 2.65 6.11 -7.76
C THR A 161 3.64 7.24 -8.01
N LEU A 162 4.56 7.49 -7.07
CA LEU A 162 5.59 8.51 -7.20
C LEU A 162 6.48 8.31 -8.45
N LEU A 163 6.89 7.07 -8.71
CA LEU A 163 7.74 6.74 -9.88
C LEU A 163 7.05 6.94 -11.23
N ASN A 164 5.73 6.85 -11.27
CA ASN A 164 4.95 7.02 -12.49
C ASN A 164 4.49 8.46 -12.72
N LEU A 165 4.87 9.41 -11.85
CA LEU A 165 4.53 10.81 -12.04
C LEU A 165 5.35 11.42 -13.18
N GLN A 166 4.66 12.20 -14.00
CA GLN A 166 5.23 13.08 -15.01
C GLN A 166 5.16 14.54 -14.53
N ILE A 167 5.98 15.40 -15.11
CA ILE A 167 5.97 16.83 -14.80
C ILE A 167 4.57 17.42 -15.03
N GLY A 168 3.91 17.06 -16.12
CA GLY A 168 2.55 17.51 -16.45
C GLY A 168 1.44 16.97 -15.56
N ASP A 169 1.75 16.11 -14.58
CA ASP A 169 0.77 15.69 -13.56
C ASP A 169 0.62 16.70 -12.42
N LEU A 170 1.51 17.70 -12.35
CA LEU A 170 1.46 18.77 -11.36
C LEU A 170 0.70 19.98 -11.93
N ASP A 171 -0.32 20.42 -11.22
CA ASP A 171 -0.94 21.73 -11.40
C ASP A 171 -0.59 22.57 -10.14
N LEU A 172 0.54 23.27 -10.19
CA LEU A 172 1.03 24.06 -9.06
C LEU A 172 0.19 25.31 -8.85
N SER A 173 -0.48 25.81 -9.90
CA SER A 173 -1.38 26.96 -9.81
C SER A 173 -2.66 26.60 -9.04
N ALA A 174 -3.22 25.40 -9.28
CA ALA A 174 -4.33 24.85 -8.52
C ALA A 174 -3.88 24.19 -7.20
N GLY A 175 -2.57 24.00 -6.99
CA GLY A 175 -2.03 23.28 -5.82
C GLY A 175 -2.45 21.81 -5.79
N THR A 176 -2.39 21.10 -6.92
CA THR A 176 -2.83 19.71 -7.03
C THR A 176 -1.85 18.84 -7.80
N VAL A 177 -1.94 17.51 -7.59
CA VAL A 177 -1.24 16.50 -8.38
C VAL A 177 -2.24 15.45 -8.86
N PHE A 178 -2.09 15.01 -10.10
CA PHE A 178 -2.89 13.97 -10.72
C PHE A 178 -2.19 12.61 -10.69
N PHE A 179 -2.69 11.68 -9.89
CA PHE A 179 -2.19 10.31 -9.84
C PHE A 179 -2.88 9.44 -10.91
N ARG A 180 -2.24 9.27 -12.07
CA ARG A 180 -2.75 8.48 -13.20
C ARG A 180 -2.81 6.99 -12.91
N HIS A 181 -1.80 6.46 -12.19
CA HIS A 181 -1.59 5.05 -11.95
C HIS A 181 -1.57 4.73 -10.47
N MET A 182 -2.71 4.31 -9.93
CA MET A 182 -2.81 3.80 -8.57
C MET A 182 -2.99 2.28 -8.58
N LYS A 183 -2.61 1.60 -7.49
CA LYS A 183 -2.71 0.13 -7.37
C LYS A 183 -4.14 -0.40 -7.64
N ALA A 184 -5.17 0.40 -7.36
CA ALA A 184 -6.57 0.07 -7.61
C ALA A 184 -7.06 0.45 -9.02
N ARG A 185 -6.16 0.84 -9.96
CA ARG A 185 -6.50 1.36 -11.31
C ARG A 185 -7.40 2.59 -11.33
N ASN A 186 -7.59 3.26 -10.20
CA ASN A 186 -8.32 4.50 -10.08
C ASN A 186 -7.36 5.68 -10.29
N GLN A 187 -7.81 6.68 -11.00
CA GLN A 187 -7.14 7.97 -11.12
C GLN A 187 -7.62 8.88 -10.00
N GLN A 188 -6.75 9.77 -9.52
CA GLN A 188 -7.10 10.65 -8.43
C GLN A 188 -6.35 11.98 -8.49
N ILE A 189 -7.08 13.09 -8.24
CA ILE A 189 -6.47 14.38 -7.95
C ILE A 189 -6.30 14.52 -6.45
N VAL A 190 -5.08 14.86 -6.01
CA VAL A 190 -4.73 15.04 -4.61
C VAL A 190 -4.23 16.46 -4.40
N PRO A 191 -4.72 17.19 -3.37
CA PRO A 191 -4.24 18.53 -3.06
C PRO A 191 -2.83 18.49 -2.50
N LEU A 192 -2.05 19.51 -2.82
CA LEU A 192 -0.72 19.76 -2.28
C LEU A 192 -0.80 20.89 -1.24
N SER A 193 -0.04 20.77 -0.16
CA SER A 193 0.10 21.87 0.78
C SER A 193 0.90 23.02 0.16
N LYS A 194 0.70 24.26 0.61
CA LYS A 194 1.46 25.43 0.13
C LYS A 194 2.96 25.23 0.24
N ALA A 195 3.43 24.59 1.33
CA ALA A 195 4.85 24.28 1.50
C ALA A 195 5.36 23.31 0.42
N LEU A 196 4.56 22.26 0.09
CA LEU A 196 4.96 21.31 -0.94
C LEU A 196 4.90 21.93 -2.35
N VAL A 197 3.93 22.81 -2.63
CA VAL A 197 3.88 23.56 -3.89
C VAL A 197 5.15 24.34 -4.10
N LYS A 198 5.61 25.11 -3.08
CA LYS A 198 6.85 25.89 -3.16
C LYS A 198 8.07 25.00 -3.43
N ILE A 199 8.20 23.88 -2.71
CA ILE A 199 9.29 22.92 -2.93
C ILE A 199 9.26 22.36 -4.37
N MET A 200 8.08 22.10 -4.90
CA MET A 200 7.94 21.58 -6.27
C MET A 200 8.22 22.64 -7.32
N GLU A 201 7.86 23.89 -7.11
CA GLU A 201 8.23 25.03 -7.98
C GLU A 201 9.74 25.15 -8.09
N GLU A 202 10.44 25.21 -6.97
CA GLU A 202 11.91 25.28 -6.90
C GLU A 202 12.58 24.05 -7.55
N TYR A 203 12.03 22.85 -7.32
CA TYR A 203 12.54 21.62 -7.94
C TYR A 203 12.40 21.63 -9.46
N LEU A 204 11.28 22.14 -9.98
CA LEU A 204 11.03 22.19 -11.43
C LEU A 204 11.96 23.17 -12.17
N GLU A 205 12.54 24.16 -11.51
CA GLU A 205 13.57 25.02 -12.10
C GLU A 205 14.82 24.21 -12.53
N HIS A 206 15.07 23.08 -11.88
CA HIS A 206 16.17 22.18 -12.21
C HIS A 206 15.74 21.02 -13.16
N ARG A 207 14.53 21.08 -13.71
CA ARG A 207 13.97 20.05 -14.57
C ARG A 207 13.74 20.57 -15.99
N THR A 208 13.48 19.63 -16.91
CA THR A 208 13.05 19.97 -18.28
C THR A 208 11.64 20.56 -18.28
N SER A 209 11.31 21.32 -19.32
CA SER A 209 9.97 21.84 -19.57
C SER A 209 9.03 20.81 -20.24
N ASP A 210 9.51 19.61 -20.58
CA ASP A 210 8.67 18.57 -21.20
C ASP A 210 7.68 17.99 -20.16
N PRO A 211 6.36 18.21 -20.35
CA PRO A 211 5.34 17.74 -19.42
C PRO A 211 5.24 16.21 -19.37
N THR A 212 5.73 15.48 -20.38
CA THR A 212 5.70 14.00 -20.44
C THR A 212 6.90 13.37 -19.76
N ALA A 213 7.93 14.15 -19.41
CA ALA A 213 9.12 13.66 -18.74
C ALA A 213 8.78 13.16 -17.31
N PRO A 214 9.48 12.12 -16.84
CA PRO A 214 9.33 11.65 -15.46
C PRO A 214 9.61 12.77 -14.47
N LEU A 215 8.78 12.93 -13.43
CA LEU A 215 8.96 13.96 -12.41
C LEU A 215 10.27 13.76 -11.65
N PHE A 216 10.56 12.53 -11.21
CA PHE A 216 11.79 12.19 -10.50
C PHE A 216 12.70 11.31 -11.37
N VAL A 217 13.93 11.76 -11.53
CA VAL A 217 14.94 11.10 -12.38
C VAL A 217 16.23 10.84 -11.61
N SER A 218 17.06 9.96 -12.13
CA SER A 218 18.44 9.78 -11.67
C SER A 218 19.27 11.06 -11.95
N GLU A 219 20.47 11.14 -11.43
CA GLU A 219 21.43 12.21 -11.73
C GLU A 219 21.81 12.28 -13.22
N TYR A 220 21.60 11.17 -13.95
CA TYR A 220 21.82 11.09 -15.40
C TYR A 220 20.56 11.38 -16.24
N GLY A 221 19.47 11.85 -15.62
CA GLY A 221 18.22 12.17 -16.32
C GLY A 221 17.33 10.96 -16.64
N ASN A 222 17.73 9.73 -16.29
CA ASN A 222 16.94 8.53 -16.56
C ASN A 222 15.83 8.35 -15.52
N GLN A 223 14.71 7.75 -15.95
CA GLN A 223 13.62 7.36 -15.04
C GLN A 223 14.15 6.43 -13.93
N MET A 224 13.79 6.72 -12.69
CA MET A 224 14.15 5.89 -11.54
C MET A 224 13.35 4.59 -11.54
N THR A 225 14.00 3.50 -11.08
CA THR A 225 13.35 2.23 -10.77
C THR A 225 12.94 2.17 -9.30
N LEU A 226 12.09 1.19 -8.93
CA LEU A 226 11.71 1.00 -7.53
C LEU A 226 12.93 0.73 -6.63
N ASN A 227 13.90 -0.03 -7.14
CA ASN A 227 15.14 -0.33 -6.42
C ASN A 227 16.04 0.91 -6.29
N SER A 228 16.20 1.70 -7.36
CA SER A 228 17.00 2.93 -7.30
C SER A 228 16.37 3.98 -6.38
N LEU A 229 15.04 4.09 -6.37
CA LEU A 229 14.33 4.95 -5.42
C LEU A 229 14.50 4.46 -3.98
N GLY A 230 14.39 3.13 -3.75
CA GLY A 230 14.62 2.53 -2.44
C GLY A 230 16.01 2.84 -1.90
N ASN A 231 17.03 2.65 -2.73
CA ASN A 231 18.42 2.96 -2.39
C ASN A 231 18.64 4.47 -2.15
N ALA A 232 18.01 5.33 -2.94
CA ALA A 232 18.09 6.77 -2.79
C ALA A 232 17.53 7.24 -1.44
N VAL A 233 16.35 6.75 -1.07
CA VAL A 233 15.72 7.04 0.24
C VAL A 233 16.53 6.43 1.39
N TRP A 234 17.04 5.21 1.21
CA TRP A 234 17.89 4.56 2.20
C TRP A 234 19.14 5.39 2.50
N ASN A 235 19.91 5.74 1.46
CA ASN A 235 21.13 6.57 1.58
C ASN A 235 20.81 7.93 2.21
N TYR A 236 19.73 8.57 1.77
CA TYR A 236 19.33 9.88 2.28
C TYR A 236 18.97 9.82 3.77
N ASN A 237 18.18 8.85 4.19
CA ASN A 237 17.79 8.73 5.59
C ASN A 237 19.00 8.45 6.49
N HIS A 238 19.88 7.53 6.07
CA HIS A 238 21.11 7.22 6.81
C HIS A 238 22.06 8.43 6.93
N SER A 239 22.23 9.20 5.85
CA SER A 239 23.06 10.44 5.90
C SER A 239 22.49 11.49 6.86
N ARG A 240 21.21 11.39 7.21
CA ARG A 240 20.53 12.25 8.20
C ARG A 240 20.43 11.60 9.59
N GLY A 241 21.12 10.47 9.81
CA GLY A 241 21.11 9.73 11.07
C GLY A 241 19.75 9.11 11.40
N VAL A 242 19.02 8.65 10.38
CA VAL A 242 17.72 7.97 10.53
C VAL A 242 17.80 6.56 9.94
N ASP A 243 17.67 5.54 10.80
CA ASP A 243 17.80 4.13 10.39
C ASP A 243 16.53 3.57 9.73
N LYS A 244 15.39 4.22 9.94
CA LYS A 244 14.13 3.86 9.30
C LYS A 244 14.16 4.28 7.83
N THR A 245 14.05 3.33 6.90
CA THR A 245 14.29 3.59 5.46
C THR A 245 13.14 3.19 4.55
N SER A 246 12.06 2.64 5.10
CA SER A 246 10.93 2.19 4.30
C SER A 246 10.10 3.36 3.77
N MET A 247 9.96 3.47 2.45
CA MET A 247 9.06 4.44 1.81
C MET A 247 7.60 4.30 2.27
N HIS A 248 7.19 3.07 2.61
CA HIS A 248 5.85 2.82 3.15
C HIS A 248 5.65 3.47 4.51
N LEU A 249 6.74 3.70 5.23
CA LEU A 249 6.71 4.32 6.54
C LEU A 249 6.34 5.81 6.46
N PHE A 250 6.74 6.54 5.41
CA PHE A 250 6.27 7.92 5.18
C PHE A 250 4.74 7.97 5.05
N ARG A 251 4.17 7.01 4.35
CA ARG A 251 2.71 6.91 4.21
C ARG A 251 2.03 6.57 5.55
N HIS A 252 2.59 5.67 6.37
CA HIS A 252 2.11 5.39 7.72
C HIS A 252 2.20 6.65 8.61
N THR A 253 3.30 7.38 8.50
CA THR A 253 3.51 8.63 9.24
C THR A 253 2.52 9.71 8.79
N TYR A 254 2.32 9.88 7.47
CA TYR A 254 1.28 10.78 6.96
C TYR A 254 -0.10 10.45 7.54
N ALA A 255 -0.50 9.18 7.49
CA ALA A 255 -1.78 8.75 8.02
C ALA A 255 -1.93 9.00 9.52
N LYS A 256 -0.88 8.69 10.31
CA LYS A 256 -0.84 8.98 11.75
C LYS A 256 -1.03 10.46 12.03
N LEU A 257 -0.17 11.29 11.43
CA LEU A 257 -0.19 12.75 11.67
C LEU A 257 -1.50 13.39 11.21
N TYR A 258 -2.07 12.91 10.10
CA TYR A 258 -3.36 13.37 9.59
C TYR A 258 -4.50 13.09 10.59
N ILE A 259 -4.56 11.88 11.16
CA ILE A 259 -5.56 11.51 12.18
C ILE A 259 -5.32 12.30 13.48
N GLN A 260 -4.07 12.40 13.95
CA GLN A 260 -3.73 13.18 15.15
C GLN A 260 -4.07 14.66 15.03
N ALA A 261 -4.00 15.21 13.81
CA ALA A 261 -4.45 16.59 13.54
C ALA A 261 -5.99 16.73 13.45
N GLY A 262 -6.76 15.69 13.74
CA GLY A 262 -8.23 15.70 13.66
C GLY A 262 -8.78 15.51 12.25
N GLY A 263 -7.98 15.01 11.33
CA GLY A 263 -8.39 14.77 9.94
C GLY A 263 -9.43 13.66 9.83
N ASP A 264 -10.41 13.85 8.94
CA ASP A 264 -11.48 12.90 8.70
C ASP A 264 -10.99 11.58 8.07
N PRO A 265 -11.32 10.40 8.65
CA PRO A 265 -10.85 9.10 8.17
C PRO A 265 -11.31 8.76 6.74
N PHE A 266 -12.50 9.19 6.31
CA PHE A 266 -12.98 8.92 4.96
C PHE A 266 -12.25 9.78 3.93
N ARG A 267 -11.90 11.02 4.29
CA ARG A 267 -11.01 11.84 3.46
C ARG A 267 -9.62 11.24 3.39
N LEU A 268 -9.08 10.73 4.50
CA LEU A 268 -7.80 10.03 4.52
C LEU A 268 -7.84 8.79 3.61
N GLN A 269 -8.90 7.99 3.66
CA GLN A 269 -9.08 6.84 2.78
C GLN A 269 -8.99 7.26 1.30
N LYS A 270 -9.69 8.34 0.93
CA LYS A 270 -9.62 8.89 -0.43
C LYS A 270 -8.22 9.36 -0.75
N LEU A 271 -7.61 10.22 0.05
CA LEU A 271 -6.26 10.77 -0.18
C LEU A 271 -5.23 9.67 -0.40
N LEU A 272 -5.32 8.59 0.36
CA LEU A 272 -4.41 7.47 0.24
C LEU A 272 -4.82 6.46 -0.86
N GLY A 273 -6.04 6.52 -1.40
CA GLY A 273 -6.54 5.55 -2.36
C GLY A 273 -6.60 4.13 -1.79
N HIS A 274 -7.15 3.98 -0.57
CA HIS A 274 -7.43 2.68 0.01
C HIS A 274 -8.73 2.13 -0.59
N ALA A 275 -8.70 0.89 -1.08
CA ALA A 275 -9.87 0.23 -1.67
C ALA A 275 -10.98 0.00 -0.62
N ASP A 276 -10.59 -0.24 0.64
CA ASP A 276 -11.50 -0.42 1.76
C ASP A 276 -11.04 0.37 3.00
N LEU A 277 -11.90 0.42 4.02
CA LEU A 277 -11.64 1.14 5.27
C LEU A 277 -10.74 0.37 6.24
N THR A 278 -10.44 -0.90 6.01
CA THR A 278 -9.73 -1.75 6.97
C THR A 278 -8.39 -1.15 7.36
N MET A 279 -7.62 -0.68 6.37
CA MET A 279 -6.33 -0.02 6.63
C MET A 279 -6.51 1.31 7.36
N THR A 280 -7.50 2.11 6.99
CA THR A 280 -7.78 3.40 7.62
C THR A 280 -8.27 3.22 9.06
N ARG A 281 -9.11 2.22 9.32
CA ARG A 281 -9.58 1.86 10.69
C ARG A 281 -8.41 1.52 11.62
N ARG A 282 -7.35 0.87 11.13
CA ARG A 282 -6.15 0.61 11.92
C ARG A 282 -5.50 1.90 12.43
N TYR A 283 -5.41 2.94 11.60
CA TYR A 283 -4.87 4.24 12.03
C TYR A 283 -5.79 4.94 13.04
N VAL A 284 -7.10 4.88 12.83
CA VAL A 284 -8.07 5.44 13.78
C VAL A 284 -7.97 4.75 15.14
N ALA A 285 -7.98 3.41 15.15
CA ALA A 285 -7.89 2.63 16.38
C ALA A 285 -6.59 2.87 17.16
N LEU A 286 -5.50 3.24 16.48
CA LEU A 286 -4.19 3.43 17.10
C LEU A 286 -3.92 4.87 17.54
N TYR A 287 -4.51 5.85 16.88
CA TYR A 287 -4.09 7.25 17.00
C TYR A 287 -5.23 8.23 17.30
N ALA A 288 -6.49 7.76 17.36
CA ALA A 288 -7.64 8.56 17.72
C ALA A 288 -7.94 8.45 19.22
N ASP A 289 -6.95 8.73 20.08
CA ASP A 289 -7.07 8.53 21.53
C ASP A 289 -7.90 9.61 22.23
N ASP A 290 -8.15 10.75 21.61
CA ASP A 290 -8.89 11.84 22.23
C ASP A 290 -10.23 12.11 21.55
N LEU A 291 -11.28 11.48 22.05
CA LEU A 291 -12.66 11.76 21.66
C LEU A 291 -13.09 13.22 21.97
N ARG A 292 -12.31 13.95 22.75
CA ARG A 292 -12.56 15.37 23.08
C ARG A 292 -11.96 16.32 22.06
N ALA A 293 -10.96 15.86 21.30
CA ALA A 293 -10.34 16.68 20.25
C ALA A 293 -11.39 17.15 19.25
N ASN A 294 -11.59 18.45 19.14
CA ASN A 294 -12.59 19.09 18.27
C ASN A 294 -14.07 18.76 18.60
N TYR A 295 -14.37 18.12 19.76
CA TYR A 295 -15.74 17.74 20.10
C TYR A 295 -16.70 18.92 20.05
N ASP A 296 -16.33 20.05 20.68
CA ASP A 296 -17.18 21.26 20.73
C ASP A 296 -17.38 21.87 19.34
N ALA A 297 -16.35 21.83 18.49
CA ALA A 297 -16.45 22.34 17.12
C ALA A 297 -17.38 21.48 16.23
N LEU A 298 -17.49 20.20 16.51
CA LEU A 298 -18.31 19.25 15.76
C LEU A 298 -19.67 18.97 16.43
N ASN A 299 -19.87 19.41 17.69
CA ASN A 299 -21.10 19.17 18.42
C ASN A 299 -22.25 20.00 17.85
N PRO A 300 -23.37 19.37 17.44
CA PRO A 300 -24.51 20.10 16.88
C PRO A 300 -25.09 21.15 17.86
N LEU A 301 -25.04 20.88 19.17
CA LEU A 301 -25.54 21.81 20.15
C LEU A 301 -24.72 23.11 20.17
N GLU A 302 -23.40 23.02 20.13
CA GLU A 302 -22.52 24.20 20.07
C GLU A 302 -22.71 25.00 18.78
N GLN A 303 -22.91 24.30 17.65
CA GLN A 303 -23.17 24.95 16.37
C GLN A 303 -24.51 25.70 16.37
N LEU A 304 -25.56 25.14 16.98
CA LEU A 304 -26.90 25.74 17.04
C LEU A 304 -27.02 26.82 18.10
N THR A 305 -26.34 26.69 19.23
CA THR A 305 -26.42 27.67 20.35
C THR A 305 -25.58 28.91 20.08
N ARG A 306 -24.57 28.87 19.22
CA ARG A 306 -23.84 30.09 18.75
C ARG A 306 -24.76 31.07 18.04
N ILE A 307 -25.90 30.62 17.51
CA ILE A 307 -26.85 31.43 16.77
C ILE A 307 -27.88 32.10 17.70
N ASN A 308 -28.13 31.58 18.92
CA ASN A 308 -29.28 31.92 19.74
C ASN A 308 -28.97 32.37 21.18
N ARG A 309 -27.77 32.84 21.55
CA ARG A 309 -27.52 33.39 22.89
C ARG A 309 -28.07 34.81 22.99
N HIS A 310 -29.39 34.95 23.20
CA HIS A 310 -29.96 36.08 23.90
C HIS A 310 -30.07 35.67 25.36
N GLY A 311 -29.32 36.36 26.21
CA GLY A 311 -29.20 36.06 27.64
C GLY A 311 -30.38 36.57 28.46
N ASP A 312 -31.51 35.87 28.45
CA ASP A 312 -32.59 36.13 29.40
C ASP A 312 -32.51 35.11 30.55
N LYS A 313 -32.45 35.65 31.78
CA LYS A 313 -32.47 34.85 32.99
C LYS A 313 -33.81 34.12 33.11
N ILE A 314 -33.78 32.81 33.27
CA ILE A 314 -34.95 31.99 33.58
C ILE A 314 -35.50 32.45 34.94
N LYS A 315 -36.75 32.97 34.94
CA LYS A 315 -37.47 33.30 36.19
C LYS A 315 -37.91 31.97 36.84
N MET A 316 -37.31 31.65 37.98
CA MET A 316 -37.80 30.55 38.82
C MET A 316 -39.15 30.91 39.38
N GLY A 317 -40.18 30.10 39.16
CA GLY A 317 -41.48 30.25 39.79
C GLY A 317 -41.35 30.19 41.30
N LYS A 318 -41.96 31.18 42.03
CA LYS A 318 -42.09 31.13 43.48
C LYS A 318 -43.00 29.95 43.81
N GLY A 319 -42.51 28.95 44.51
CA GLY A 319 -43.33 27.92 45.12
C GLY A 319 -44.28 28.58 46.15
N GLU A 320 -45.57 28.44 45.90
CA GLU A 320 -46.56 28.77 46.93
C GLU A 320 -46.45 27.75 48.06
N GLY A 321 -45.92 28.19 49.19
CA GLY A 321 -46.00 27.44 50.43
C GLY A 321 -47.45 27.41 50.94
N LYS A 322 -47.94 26.22 51.13
CA LYS A 322 -49.06 25.90 52.03
C LYS A 322 -48.52 25.10 53.18
#